data_9ad093be4fb22a5fc861b62ac8f8ee0c
#
_entry.id   9ad093be4fb22a5fc861b62ac8f8ee0c
#
_cell.length_a   1.000
_cell.length_b   1.000
_cell.length_c   1.000
_cell.angle_alpha   90.00
_cell.angle_beta   90.00
_cell.angle_gamma   90.00
#
_symmetry.space_group_name_H-M   'P 1'
#
loop_
_entity.id
_entity.type
_entity.pdbx_description
1 polymer ?
#
loop_
_entity_poly.entity_id
_entity_poly.type
_entity_poly.pdbx_seq_one_letter_code
_entity_poly.pdbx_strand_id
1 'polypeptide(L)'
;MKKNVLIISILALAVISMPLRAQDDDKKKEDVYQFTMEKQVPVTSVKDQYRAGTCWSYSGLGFVEAELLRKGKGEFDLADIYIVRKAYEYKAEKYIRMHGKTNFGGGGAFHDVFWVIENFGIVPEEAYKGLNYGQDNHVHGEIDAVLNAYVDAVLKNSNKKLSTAWLEGFKGILDAYFGEIPEHFTYNDKKYTPKSFAEELDFNSDEYINFTSYTHHTYYKPFILEIPDNWLWGESYNLPIEDLMAVLDNAIMNGYSVAWGADVSEKGFKWSKGVAIVPAEDRPDLDGLERAKWEELSKREKEELLYSFEKPLKEKEITQEMRQEAFDNYQTTDDHGMLIAGIAKDQNGTKYYYVKNSWNVNNIYDGYFYASKSFVEYKTMNIVVHKSAIPKDILKKLNIK
;
A
#
# COMPACT_ATOMS: atom_id res chain seq x y z
N MET A 1 -84.66 38.72 22.10
CA MET A 1 -84.42 37.57 21.27
C MET A 1 -82.91 37.29 21.35
N LYS A 2 -82.47 36.29 22.14
CA LYS A 2 -81.11 35.86 22.33
C LYS A 2 -80.95 34.50 21.59
N LYS A 3 -80.10 34.42 20.63
CA LYS A 3 -79.79 33.17 19.90
C LYS A 3 -78.62 32.46 20.65
N ASN A 4 -78.92 31.29 21.17
CA ASN A 4 -77.91 30.37 21.71
C ASN A 4 -77.18 29.66 20.57
N VAL A 5 -75.88 29.75 20.58
CA VAL A 5 -75.00 28.96 19.69
C VAL A 5 -74.40 27.80 20.50
N LEU A 6 -74.75 26.58 20.07
CA LEU A 6 -74.22 25.32 20.62
C LEU A 6 -72.86 25.00 19.99
N ILE A 7 -71.82 24.99 20.85
CA ILE A 7 -70.46 24.56 20.37
C ILE A 7 -70.33 23.07 20.69
N ILE A 8 -70.21 22.27 19.60
CA ILE A 8 -69.92 20.84 19.66
C ILE A 8 -68.38 20.70 19.57
N SER A 9 -67.75 20.28 20.69
CA SER A 9 -66.33 19.95 20.72
C SER A 9 -66.14 18.53 20.17
N ILE A 10 -65.49 18.39 19.01
CA ILE A 10 -65.07 17.12 18.47
C ILE A 10 -63.67 16.84 19.05
N LEU A 11 -63.54 15.82 19.90
CA LEU A 11 -62.28 15.29 20.40
C LEU A 11 -61.68 14.39 19.28
N ALA A 12 -60.69 14.88 18.59
CA ALA A 12 -59.90 14.07 17.63
C ALA A 12 -58.90 13.23 18.39
N LEU A 13 -59.08 11.91 18.40
CA LEU A 13 -58.07 10.95 18.88
C LEU A 13 -56.96 10.86 17.82
N ALA A 14 -55.82 11.50 18.08
CA ALA A 14 -54.62 11.31 17.27
C ALA A 14 -53.97 9.97 17.62
N VAL A 15 -54.17 8.99 16.78
CA VAL A 15 -53.38 7.74 16.81
C VAL A 15 -51.97 8.09 16.33
N ILE A 16 -51.01 8.16 17.25
CA ILE A 16 -49.58 8.29 16.91
C ILE A 16 -49.12 6.93 16.39
N SER A 17 -49.09 6.78 15.08
CA SER A 17 -48.35 5.69 14.44
C SER A 17 -46.86 6.02 14.51
N MET A 18 -46.16 5.47 15.49
CA MET A 18 -44.70 5.47 15.48
C MET A 18 -44.20 4.69 14.28
N PRO A 19 -43.28 5.23 13.48
CA PRO A 19 -42.74 4.47 12.32
C PRO A 19 -41.84 3.33 12.83
N LEU A 20 -42.13 2.13 12.36
CA LEU A 20 -41.32 0.91 12.53
C LEU A 20 -39.92 1.02 11.88
N ARG A 21 -39.50 2.20 11.42
CA ARG A 21 -38.24 2.43 10.74
C ARG A 21 -37.00 2.47 11.63
N ALA A 22 -37.15 2.81 12.94
CA ALA A 22 -36.00 3.00 13.82
C ALA A 22 -35.28 1.68 14.17
N GLN A 23 -36.00 0.55 14.23
CA GLN A 23 -35.40 -0.74 14.61
C GLN A 23 -34.64 -1.41 13.47
N ASP A 24 -34.98 -1.16 12.20
CA ASP A 24 -34.27 -1.69 11.02
C ASP A 24 -33.01 -0.87 10.70
N ASP A 25 -33.02 0.44 10.96
CA ASP A 25 -31.86 1.31 10.74
C ASP A 25 -30.78 1.10 11.83
N ASP A 26 -31.15 0.80 13.05
CA ASP A 26 -30.20 0.46 14.12
C ASP A 26 -29.60 -0.93 13.94
N LYS A 27 -30.37 -1.94 13.50
CA LYS A 27 -29.83 -3.25 13.13
C LYS A 27 -28.89 -3.17 11.93
N LYS A 28 -29.19 -2.35 10.92
CA LYS A 28 -28.28 -2.14 9.78
C LYS A 28 -26.97 -1.46 10.19
N LYS A 29 -26.95 -0.63 11.25
CA LYS A 29 -25.73 -0.02 11.77
C LYS A 29 -24.88 -0.99 12.59
N GLU A 30 -25.48 -1.97 13.26
CA GLU A 30 -24.77 -2.99 14.05
C GLU A 30 -24.05 -4.03 13.13
N ASP A 31 -24.57 -4.27 11.93
CA ASP A 31 -24.01 -5.25 11.00
C ASP A 31 -22.81 -4.72 10.17
N VAL A 32 -22.63 -3.40 10.04
CA VAL A 32 -21.51 -2.80 9.30
C VAL A 32 -20.19 -2.99 10.07
N TYR A 33 -19.07 -3.07 9.37
CA TYR A 33 -17.74 -3.11 10.00
C TYR A 33 -17.54 -1.94 10.98
N GLN A 34 -17.23 -2.27 12.22
CA GLN A 34 -16.90 -1.31 13.28
C GLN A 34 -15.51 -1.66 13.81
N PHE A 35 -14.59 -0.72 13.73
CA PHE A 35 -13.21 -0.96 14.15
C PHE A 35 -12.90 -0.23 15.45
N THR A 36 -12.25 -0.94 16.38
CA THR A 36 -11.65 -0.37 17.58
C THR A 36 -10.13 -0.39 17.43
N MET A 37 -9.51 0.78 17.40
CA MET A 37 -8.07 0.91 17.30
C MET A 37 -7.38 0.43 18.57
N GLU A 38 -6.46 -0.54 18.45
CA GLU A 38 -5.64 -1.01 19.56
C GLU A 38 -4.31 -0.24 19.64
N LYS A 39 -3.72 0.02 18.48
CA LYS A 39 -2.48 0.78 18.36
C LYS A 39 -2.46 1.55 17.05
N GLN A 40 -2.07 2.81 17.11
CA GLN A 40 -1.79 3.64 15.92
C GLN A 40 -0.42 4.27 16.05
N VAL A 41 0.32 4.27 14.95
CA VAL A 41 1.62 4.91 14.80
C VAL A 41 1.42 6.22 14.04
N PRO A 42 2.02 7.33 14.47
CA PRO A 42 1.98 8.60 13.74
C PRO A 42 2.65 8.45 12.37
N VAL A 43 1.98 8.93 11.34
CA VAL A 43 2.47 8.98 9.96
C VAL A 43 2.06 10.31 9.32
N THR A 44 2.74 10.71 8.24
CA THR A 44 2.41 11.92 7.48
C THR A 44 1.07 11.82 6.76
N SER A 45 0.59 12.91 6.17
CA SER A 45 -0.68 12.98 5.43
C SER A 45 -0.73 11.97 4.26
N VAL A 46 -1.94 11.61 3.85
CA VAL A 46 -2.17 10.77 2.65
C VAL A 46 -1.87 11.60 1.41
N LYS A 47 -1.11 11.02 0.47
CA LYS A 47 -0.83 11.57 -0.85
C LYS A 47 -1.69 10.91 -1.92
N ASP A 48 -1.65 11.44 -3.14
CA ASP A 48 -2.35 10.88 -4.29
C ASP A 48 -1.38 10.62 -5.45
N GLN A 49 -1.03 9.36 -5.68
CA GLN A 49 -0.26 8.95 -6.86
C GLN A 49 -1.06 9.05 -8.16
N TYR A 50 -2.38 9.18 -8.06
CA TYR A 50 -3.34 9.22 -9.16
C TYR A 50 -3.16 8.04 -10.14
N ARG A 51 -2.88 8.32 -11.43
CA ARG A 51 -2.72 7.31 -12.49
C ARG A 51 -1.25 7.05 -12.81
N ALA A 52 -0.44 6.88 -11.79
CA ALA A 52 0.98 6.55 -11.91
C ALA A 52 1.25 5.18 -11.25
N GLY A 53 1.99 4.32 -11.91
CA GLY A 53 2.44 3.02 -11.37
C GLY A 53 3.61 3.18 -10.39
N THR A 54 3.54 4.18 -9.49
CA THR A 54 4.67 4.59 -8.63
C THR A 54 4.38 4.47 -7.14
N CYS A 55 3.42 3.60 -6.75
CA CYS A 55 3.02 3.34 -5.38
C CYS A 55 4.21 3.04 -4.45
N TRP A 56 5.22 2.33 -4.96
CA TRP A 56 6.44 2.00 -4.22
C TRP A 56 7.21 3.24 -3.76
N SER A 57 7.22 4.31 -4.56
CA SER A 57 7.85 5.58 -4.18
C SER A 57 7.04 6.31 -3.11
N TYR A 58 5.72 6.45 -3.31
CA TYR A 58 4.81 7.10 -2.36
C TYR A 58 4.78 6.39 -0.99
N SER A 59 4.70 5.07 -0.99
CA SER A 59 4.70 4.29 0.24
C SER A 59 6.09 4.19 0.88
N GLY A 60 7.14 4.09 0.07
CA GLY A 60 8.52 4.07 0.54
C GLY A 60 8.95 5.40 1.14
N LEU A 61 8.63 6.55 0.51
CA LEU A 61 8.85 7.86 1.12
C LEU A 61 7.91 8.09 2.31
N GLY A 62 6.65 7.67 2.25
CA GLY A 62 5.76 7.71 3.41
C GLY A 62 6.32 6.94 4.62
N PHE A 63 7.03 5.83 4.38
CA PHE A 63 7.77 5.11 5.42
C PHE A 63 8.97 5.93 5.94
N VAL A 64 9.79 6.51 5.06
CA VAL A 64 10.91 7.39 5.44
C VAL A 64 10.43 8.59 6.25
N GLU A 65 9.37 9.26 5.81
CA GLU A 65 8.74 10.38 6.50
C GLU A 65 8.24 9.99 7.90
N ALA A 66 7.61 8.82 8.03
CA ALA A 66 7.17 8.29 9.33
C ALA A 66 8.36 7.99 10.27
N GLU A 67 9.46 7.49 9.73
CA GLU A 67 10.68 7.26 10.49
C GLU A 67 11.35 8.57 10.95
N LEU A 68 11.38 9.60 10.10
CA LEU A 68 11.84 10.94 10.47
C LEU A 68 10.98 11.54 11.59
N LEU A 69 9.65 11.40 11.47
CA LEU A 69 8.70 11.83 12.49
C LEU A 69 8.95 11.09 13.82
N ARG A 70 9.10 9.76 13.78
CA ARG A 70 9.41 8.92 14.95
C ARG A 70 10.75 9.30 15.62
N LYS A 71 11.77 9.66 14.83
CA LYS A 71 13.08 10.12 15.30
C LYS A 71 13.05 11.57 15.85
N GLY A 72 11.90 12.25 15.78
CA GLY A 72 11.73 13.63 16.24
C GLY A 72 12.39 14.69 15.34
N LYS A 73 12.65 14.34 14.08
CA LYS A 73 13.20 15.28 13.07
C LYS A 73 12.16 16.29 12.56
N GLY A 74 10.87 16.02 12.77
CA GLY A 74 9.75 16.79 12.27
C GLY A 74 9.00 16.10 11.13
N GLU A 75 7.99 16.79 10.63
CA GLU A 75 7.19 16.34 9.48
C GLU A 75 7.81 16.87 8.19
N PHE A 76 8.03 15.98 7.23
CA PHE A 76 8.56 16.28 5.91
C PHE A 76 7.56 15.81 4.85
N ASP A 77 7.50 16.54 3.75
CA ASP A 77 6.83 16.17 2.51
C ASP A 77 7.91 16.01 1.43
N LEU A 78 8.33 14.78 1.20
CA LEU A 78 9.43 14.43 0.30
C LEU A 78 8.90 14.16 -1.12
N ALA A 79 9.71 14.53 -2.13
CA ALA A 79 9.32 14.47 -3.54
C ALA A 79 9.32 13.03 -4.09
N ASP A 80 8.14 12.45 -4.20
CA ASP A 80 7.95 11.09 -4.70
C ASP A 80 8.47 10.92 -6.13
N ILE A 81 8.23 11.90 -7.00
CA ILE A 81 8.64 11.84 -8.41
C ILE A 81 10.14 12.09 -8.60
N TYR A 82 10.82 12.71 -7.64
CA TYR A 82 12.28 12.75 -7.65
C TYR A 82 12.88 11.35 -7.60
N ILE A 83 12.38 10.50 -6.72
CA ILE A 83 12.78 9.10 -6.61
C ILE A 83 12.51 8.35 -7.92
N VAL A 84 11.28 8.46 -8.43
CA VAL A 84 10.85 7.86 -9.69
C VAL A 84 11.74 8.27 -10.85
N ARG A 85 11.98 9.58 -10.99
CA ARG A 85 12.82 10.16 -12.05
C ARG A 85 14.24 9.59 -12.02
N LYS A 86 14.83 9.46 -10.83
CA LYS A 86 16.15 8.87 -10.66
C LYS A 86 16.16 7.38 -10.94
N ALA A 87 15.18 6.64 -10.43
CA ALA A 87 15.06 5.22 -10.68
C ALA A 87 14.94 4.88 -12.18
N TYR A 88 14.16 5.64 -12.96
CA TYR A 88 14.02 5.42 -14.41
C TYR A 88 15.33 5.47 -15.17
N GLU A 89 16.25 6.38 -14.83
CA GLU A 89 17.58 6.44 -15.47
C GLU A 89 18.32 5.10 -15.35
N TYR A 90 18.36 4.54 -14.15
CA TYR A 90 19.09 3.30 -13.88
C TYR A 90 18.34 2.05 -14.33
N LYS A 91 17.01 2.08 -14.29
CA LYS A 91 16.18 1.04 -14.92
C LYS A 91 16.48 0.93 -16.43
N ALA A 92 16.55 2.08 -17.11
CA ALA A 92 16.89 2.10 -18.54
C ALA A 92 18.29 1.52 -18.80
N GLU A 93 19.29 1.93 -18.01
CA GLU A 93 20.64 1.36 -18.15
C GLU A 93 20.65 -0.15 -17.89
N LYS A 94 19.96 -0.62 -16.84
CA LYS A 94 19.88 -2.04 -16.52
C LYS A 94 19.16 -2.84 -17.60
N TYR A 95 18.04 -2.32 -18.10
CA TYR A 95 17.28 -2.92 -19.21
C TYR A 95 18.14 -3.08 -20.46
N ILE A 96 18.92 -2.07 -20.82
CA ILE A 96 19.83 -2.11 -21.95
C ILE A 96 20.97 -3.13 -21.71
N ARG A 97 21.61 -3.12 -20.52
CA ARG A 97 22.65 -4.10 -20.14
C ARG A 97 22.13 -5.53 -20.14
N MET A 98 20.88 -5.73 -19.81
CA MET A 98 20.22 -7.03 -19.79
C MET A 98 19.55 -7.40 -21.13
N HIS A 99 19.84 -6.64 -22.18
CA HIS A 99 19.32 -6.89 -23.54
C HIS A 99 17.80 -6.99 -23.60
N GLY A 100 17.08 -6.17 -22.81
CA GLY A 100 15.63 -6.17 -22.74
C GLY A 100 15.02 -7.37 -22.00
N LYS A 101 15.77 -8.05 -21.13
CA LYS A 101 15.33 -9.24 -20.37
C LYS A 101 14.98 -8.96 -18.91
N THR A 102 14.71 -7.71 -18.58
CA THR A 102 14.18 -7.30 -17.26
C THR A 102 12.87 -6.55 -17.46
N ASN A 103 12.11 -6.39 -16.38
CA ASN A 103 10.94 -5.49 -16.43
C ASN A 103 11.40 -4.04 -16.60
N PHE A 104 10.68 -3.29 -17.44
CA PHE A 104 10.85 -1.85 -17.60
C PHE A 104 9.48 -1.16 -17.60
N GLY A 105 9.19 -0.42 -16.55
CA GLY A 105 7.90 0.26 -16.34
C GLY A 105 7.89 1.07 -15.05
N GLY A 106 6.72 1.53 -14.65
CA GLY A 106 6.51 2.39 -13.48
C GLY A 106 6.79 1.73 -12.13
N GLY A 107 6.64 0.39 -12.03
CA GLY A 107 6.80 -0.36 -10.79
C GLY A 107 8.23 -0.35 -10.21
N GLY A 108 8.37 -0.63 -8.95
CA GLY A 108 9.63 -0.69 -8.20
C GLY A 108 9.42 -1.17 -6.77
N ALA A 109 10.46 -1.15 -5.96
CA ALA A 109 10.45 -1.68 -4.60
C ALA A 109 10.90 -0.63 -3.57
N PHE A 110 10.63 -0.87 -2.29
CA PHE A 110 11.00 0.06 -1.22
C PHE A 110 12.50 0.33 -1.13
N HIS A 111 13.32 -0.68 -1.38
CA HIS A 111 14.78 -0.51 -1.39
C HIS A 111 15.28 0.39 -2.52
N ASP A 112 14.52 0.58 -3.58
CA ASP A 112 14.85 1.54 -4.64
C ASP A 112 14.81 2.98 -4.10
N VAL A 113 13.84 3.29 -3.21
CA VAL A 113 13.74 4.59 -2.55
C VAL A 113 15.01 4.85 -1.71
N PHE A 114 15.39 3.89 -0.90
CA PHE A 114 16.58 3.99 -0.04
C PHE A 114 17.85 4.14 -0.88
N TRP A 115 17.98 3.32 -1.91
CA TRP A 115 19.10 3.39 -2.84
C TRP A 115 19.20 4.75 -3.55
N VAL A 116 18.09 5.34 -3.97
CA VAL A 116 18.09 6.68 -4.58
C VAL A 116 18.52 7.74 -3.56
N ILE A 117 17.98 7.73 -2.35
CA ILE A 117 18.36 8.69 -1.28
C ILE A 117 19.87 8.61 -1.02
N GLU A 118 20.42 7.42 -0.87
CA GLU A 118 21.84 7.21 -0.61
C GLU A 118 22.74 7.66 -1.76
N ASN A 119 22.36 7.35 -2.99
CA ASN A 119 23.23 7.61 -4.14
C ASN A 119 23.05 9.01 -4.73
N PHE A 120 21.84 9.62 -4.63
CA PHE A 120 21.52 10.90 -5.30
C PHE A 120 20.98 11.95 -4.35
N GLY A 121 20.64 11.60 -3.12
CA GLY A 121 19.97 12.48 -2.17
C GLY A 121 18.45 12.49 -2.37
N ILE A 122 17.83 13.53 -1.83
CA ILE A 122 16.37 13.74 -1.88
C ILE A 122 16.07 15.24 -1.86
N VAL A 123 14.89 15.62 -2.31
CA VAL A 123 14.39 17.00 -2.25
C VAL A 123 12.98 17.00 -1.64
N PRO A 124 12.53 18.12 -1.03
CA PRO A 124 11.13 18.25 -0.62
C PRO A 124 10.22 18.39 -1.83
N GLU A 125 8.95 18.00 -1.70
CA GLU A 125 7.92 18.08 -2.75
C GLU A 125 7.78 19.50 -3.32
N GLU A 126 7.86 20.54 -2.49
CA GLU A 126 7.79 21.95 -2.93
C GLU A 126 8.92 22.36 -3.88
N ALA A 127 10.07 21.68 -3.82
CA ALA A 127 11.21 21.94 -4.70
C ALA A 127 11.15 21.17 -6.02
N TYR A 128 10.42 20.05 -6.07
CA TYR A 128 10.32 19.22 -7.27
C TYR A 128 9.04 18.39 -7.29
N LYS A 129 8.03 18.89 -7.97
CA LYS A 129 6.72 18.20 -8.09
C LYS A 129 6.69 17.13 -9.18
N GLY A 130 7.59 17.18 -10.15
CA GLY A 130 7.60 16.23 -11.26
C GLY A 130 6.40 16.35 -12.21
N LEU A 131 5.81 17.53 -12.35
CA LEU A 131 4.64 17.84 -13.19
C LEU A 131 4.99 18.92 -14.23
N ASN A 132 5.64 18.53 -15.32
CA ASN A 132 6.09 19.48 -16.35
C ASN A 132 5.42 19.22 -17.72
N TYR A 133 4.32 18.48 -17.79
CA TYR A 133 3.67 18.03 -19.02
C TYR A 133 2.21 18.49 -19.15
N GLY A 134 1.84 19.58 -18.47
CA GLY A 134 0.53 20.23 -18.62
C GLY A 134 -0.63 19.48 -17.97
N GLN A 135 -0.35 18.64 -16.97
CA GLN A 135 -1.35 17.97 -16.15
C GLN A 135 -1.30 18.50 -14.71
N ASP A 136 -2.43 18.47 -14.02
CA ASP A 136 -2.53 18.84 -12.60
C ASP A 136 -2.24 17.65 -11.67
N ASN A 137 -2.27 16.42 -12.20
CA ASN A 137 -2.05 15.17 -11.48
C ASN A 137 -1.12 14.24 -12.27
N HIS A 138 -0.54 13.25 -11.60
CA HIS A 138 0.36 12.28 -12.21
C HIS A 138 -0.40 11.28 -13.08
N VAL A 139 -0.30 11.42 -14.41
CA VAL A 139 -0.87 10.52 -15.42
C VAL A 139 0.26 9.99 -16.28
N HIS A 140 0.80 8.82 -15.90
CA HIS A 140 2.05 8.32 -16.46
C HIS A 140 1.90 7.43 -17.69
N GLY A 141 0.67 7.09 -18.13
CA GLY A 141 0.48 6.17 -19.25
C GLY A 141 1.17 6.58 -20.55
N GLU A 142 1.26 7.88 -20.87
CA GLU A 142 1.98 8.37 -22.05
C GLU A 142 3.49 8.26 -21.87
N ILE A 143 4.05 8.76 -20.76
CA ILE A 143 5.48 8.72 -20.50
C ILE A 143 5.99 7.27 -20.42
N ASP A 144 5.25 6.37 -19.77
CA ASP A 144 5.61 4.96 -19.68
C ASP A 144 5.72 4.32 -21.07
N ALA A 145 4.75 4.60 -21.95
CA ALA A 145 4.76 4.13 -23.32
C ALA A 145 5.94 4.71 -24.13
N VAL A 146 6.23 6.00 -23.99
CA VAL A 146 7.33 6.69 -24.67
C VAL A 146 8.68 6.14 -24.20
N LEU A 147 8.89 5.99 -22.89
CA LEU A 147 10.14 5.47 -22.33
C LEU A 147 10.40 4.02 -22.76
N ASN A 148 9.36 3.16 -22.73
CA ASN A 148 9.45 1.79 -23.24
C ASN A 148 9.84 1.75 -24.72
N ALA A 149 9.14 2.51 -25.56
CA ALA A 149 9.43 2.57 -26.99
C ALA A 149 10.85 3.07 -27.27
N TYR A 150 11.33 4.02 -26.47
CA TYR A 150 12.68 4.55 -26.60
C TYR A 150 13.76 3.50 -26.30
N VAL A 151 13.70 2.83 -25.17
CA VAL A 151 14.70 1.79 -24.81
C VAL A 151 14.66 0.60 -25.76
N ASP A 152 13.47 0.23 -26.23
CA ASP A 152 13.28 -0.80 -27.26
C ASP A 152 13.92 -0.41 -28.58
N ALA A 153 13.80 0.85 -29.01
CA ALA A 153 14.44 1.35 -30.21
C ALA A 153 15.98 1.33 -30.08
N VAL A 154 16.51 1.68 -28.91
CA VAL A 154 17.96 1.57 -28.61
C VAL A 154 18.44 0.15 -28.71
N LEU A 155 17.70 -0.85 -28.21
CA LEU A 155 18.04 -2.27 -28.32
C LEU A 155 18.02 -2.78 -29.77
N LYS A 156 17.12 -2.28 -30.61
CA LYS A 156 16.99 -2.67 -32.03
C LYS A 156 18.04 -2.04 -32.94
N ASN A 157 19.02 -1.31 -32.38
CA ASN A 157 20.07 -0.65 -33.12
C ASN A 157 20.88 -1.67 -33.96
N SER A 158 20.89 -1.50 -35.28
CA SER A 158 21.60 -2.36 -36.23
C SER A 158 23.10 -2.17 -36.24
N ASN A 159 23.64 -1.08 -35.68
CA ASN A 159 25.07 -0.73 -35.72
C ASN A 159 25.95 -1.58 -34.81
N LYS A 160 25.37 -2.52 -34.02
CA LYS A 160 26.08 -3.42 -33.09
C LYS A 160 26.93 -2.69 -32.03
N LYS A 161 26.78 -1.38 -31.92
CA LYS A 161 27.45 -0.53 -30.92
C LYS A 161 26.51 0.62 -30.54
N LEU A 162 26.26 0.81 -29.24
CA LEU A 162 25.52 1.93 -28.76
C LEU A 162 26.38 3.19 -28.70
N SER A 163 25.80 4.33 -29.02
CA SER A 163 26.40 5.65 -28.73
C SER A 163 26.20 6.02 -27.26
N THR A 164 26.89 7.03 -26.79
CA THR A 164 26.64 7.62 -25.46
C THR A 164 25.40 8.54 -25.44
N ALA A 165 24.90 8.95 -26.62
CA ALA A 165 23.81 9.88 -26.76
C ALA A 165 22.44 9.32 -26.31
N TRP A 166 22.26 7.97 -26.32
CA TRP A 166 20.97 7.39 -26.00
C TRP A 166 20.52 7.70 -24.56
N LEU A 167 21.46 7.67 -23.59
CA LEU A 167 21.13 7.96 -22.20
C LEU A 167 20.78 9.43 -21.98
N GLU A 168 21.51 10.35 -22.66
CA GLU A 168 21.18 11.76 -22.60
C GLU A 168 19.82 12.07 -23.27
N GLY A 169 19.51 11.43 -24.39
CA GLY A 169 18.19 11.50 -25.01
C GLY A 169 17.08 10.96 -24.09
N PHE A 170 17.32 9.87 -23.39
CA PHE A 170 16.41 9.32 -22.41
C PHE A 170 16.15 10.28 -21.25
N LYS A 171 17.20 10.90 -20.68
CA LYS A 171 17.10 11.92 -19.64
C LYS A 171 16.32 13.14 -20.12
N GLY A 172 16.57 13.57 -21.38
CA GLY A 172 15.82 14.69 -21.97
C GLY A 172 14.32 14.44 -22.08
N ILE A 173 13.88 13.19 -22.30
CA ILE A 173 12.48 12.82 -22.23
C ILE A 173 11.98 12.95 -20.80
N LEU A 174 12.71 12.43 -19.80
CA LEU A 174 12.34 12.56 -18.39
C LEU A 174 12.23 14.04 -17.97
N ASP A 175 13.15 14.90 -18.43
CA ASP A 175 13.13 16.34 -18.14
C ASP A 175 11.92 17.05 -18.77
N ALA A 176 11.52 16.61 -19.97
CA ALA A 176 10.33 17.16 -20.64
C ALA A 176 9.03 16.88 -19.86
N TYR A 177 8.91 15.67 -19.26
CA TYR A 177 7.72 15.28 -18.51
C TYR A 177 7.78 15.67 -17.02
N PHE A 178 8.90 15.43 -16.36
CA PHE A 178 9.02 15.63 -14.91
C PHE A 178 9.72 16.93 -14.52
N GLY A 179 10.33 17.63 -15.47
CA GLY A 179 11.17 18.80 -15.22
C GLY A 179 12.62 18.43 -14.89
N GLU A 180 13.50 19.40 -15.01
CA GLU A 180 14.91 19.25 -14.63
C GLU A 180 15.05 19.14 -13.11
N ILE A 181 15.91 18.26 -12.66
CA ILE A 181 16.22 18.12 -11.24
C ILE A 181 17.00 19.34 -10.76
N PRO A 182 16.58 20.00 -9.66
CA PRO A 182 17.28 21.17 -9.15
C PRO A 182 18.65 20.76 -8.60
N GLU A 183 19.72 21.42 -9.07
CA GLU A 183 21.05 21.27 -8.46
C GLU A 183 21.09 21.87 -7.06
N HIS A 184 20.35 22.97 -6.85
CA HIS A 184 20.21 23.66 -5.59
C HIS A 184 18.76 24.10 -5.37
N PHE A 185 18.32 24.06 -4.13
CA PHE A 185 17.02 24.58 -3.71
C PHE A 185 17.09 25.23 -2.33
N THR A 186 16.06 25.98 -1.96
CA THR A 186 15.91 26.57 -0.62
C THR A 186 14.75 25.89 0.09
N TYR A 187 14.99 25.45 1.32
CA TYR A 187 13.98 24.87 2.20
C TYR A 187 14.17 25.42 3.61
N ASN A 188 13.12 25.96 4.22
CA ASN A 188 13.18 26.63 5.53
C ASN A 188 14.34 27.66 5.62
N ASP A 189 14.43 28.56 4.64
CA ASP A 189 15.45 29.63 4.53
C ASP A 189 16.92 29.14 4.42
N LYS A 190 17.15 27.85 4.28
CA LYS A 190 18.48 27.27 4.10
C LYS A 190 18.64 26.70 2.69
N LYS A 191 19.83 26.89 2.10
CA LYS A 191 20.17 26.38 0.78
C LYS A 191 20.72 24.96 0.89
N TYR A 192 20.26 24.10 -0.01
CA TYR A 192 20.64 22.70 -0.10
C TYR A 192 20.97 22.28 -1.53
N THR A 193 21.75 21.23 -1.63
CA THR A 193 21.73 20.29 -2.76
C THR A 193 20.89 19.06 -2.34
N PRO A 194 20.44 18.19 -3.26
CA PRO A 194 19.75 16.96 -2.89
C PRO A 194 20.55 16.09 -1.89
N LYS A 195 21.86 16.03 -2.05
CA LYS A 195 22.78 15.30 -1.14
C LYS A 195 22.84 15.93 0.25
N SER A 196 23.08 17.22 0.34
CA SER A 196 23.19 17.89 1.64
C SER A 196 21.88 17.89 2.42
N PHE A 197 20.74 17.83 1.72
CA PHE A 197 19.44 17.68 2.36
C PHE A 197 19.25 16.25 2.92
N ALA A 198 19.60 15.23 2.15
CA ALA A 198 19.60 13.83 2.63
C ALA A 198 20.53 13.65 3.86
N GLU A 199 21.72 14.26 3.86
CA GLU A 199 22.63 14.25 5.00
C GLU A 199 21.99 14.88 6.25
N GLU A 200 21.23 15.97 6.10
CA GLU A 200 20.55 16.62 7.22
C GLU A 200 19.37 15.79 7.76
N LEU A 201 18.69 15.05 6.89
CA LEU A 201 17.65 14.11 7.31
C LEU A 201 18.22 12.95 8.12
N ASP A 202 19.49 12.61 7.93
CA ASP A 202 20.19 11.54 8.66
C ASP A 202 19.43 10.20 8.58
N PHE A 203 18.96 9.89 7.37
CA PHE A 203 18.33 8.62 7.05
C PHE A 203 19.41 7.61 6.67
N ASN A 204 19.46 6.51 7.41
CA ASN A 204 20.42 5.43 7.18
C ASN A 204 19.68 4.15 6.80
N SER A 205 19.77 3.73 5.55
CA SER A 205 19.09 2.53 5.03
C SER A 205 19.53 1.24 5.71
N ASP A 206 20.75 1.18 6.23
CA ASP A 206 21.26 0.03 6.98
C ASP A 206 20.47 -0.29 8.26
N GLU A 207 19.62 0.65 8.73
CA GLU A 207 18.75 0.42 9.89
C GLU A 207 17.47 -0.36 9.52
N TYR A 208 17.22 -0.63 8.25
CA TYR A 208 15.96 -1.24 7.77
C TYR A 208 16.20 -2.58 7.10
N ILE A 209 15.28 -3.51 7.33
CA ILE A 209 15.37 -4.87 6.79
C ILE A 209 14.10 -5.18 6.03
N ASN A 210 14.29 -5.74 4.85
CA ASN A 210 13.22 -6.26 4.01
C ASN A 210 12.99 -7.75 4.31
N PHE A 211 11.73 -8.14 4.54
CA PHE A 211 11.31 -9.50 4.84
C PHE A 211 10.25 -9.98 3.86
N THR A 212 10.26 -11.28 3.61
CA THR A 212 9.25 -12.02 2.87
C THR A 212 9.03 -13.39 3.50
N SER A 213 8.08 -14.18 2.96
CA SER A 213 7.74 -15.49 3.51
C SER A 213 7.34 -16.47 2.40
N TYR A 214 8.30 -17.29 1.93
CA TYR A 214 8.07 -18.29 0.88
C TYR A 214 8.86 -19.58 1.15
N THR A 215 8.35 -20.72 0.70
CA THR A 215 8.94 -22.05 0.98
C THR A 215 10.02 -22.46 -0.02
N HIS A 216 10.11 -21.81 -1.18
CA HIS A 216 11.08 -22.15 -2.24
C HIS A 216 12.52 -21.69 -1.95
N HIS A 217 12.71 -20.89 -0.87
CA HIS A 217 14.02 -20.50 -0.36
C HIS A 217 14.17 -20.81 1.13
N THR A 218 15.43 -20.94 1.57
CA THR A 218 15.77 -21.25 2.96
C THR A 218 15.32 -20.14 3.91
N TYR A 219 14.63 -20.46 4.99
CA TYR A 219 14.27 -19.50 6.03
C TYR A 219 15.49 -18.92 6.75
N TYR A 220 15.33 -17.68 7.23
CA TYR A 220 16.33 -16.88 7.93
C TYR A 220 17.59 -16.57 7.08
N LYS A 221 17.46 -16.60 5.77
CA LYS A 221 18.50 -16.25 4.81
C LYS A 221 17.97 -15.19 3.84
N PRO A 222 18.84 -14.28 3.38
CA PRO A 222 18.47 -13.35 2.33
C PRO A 222 18.42 -14.07 0.98
N PHE A 223 17.54 -13.61 0.11
CA PHE A 223 17.48 -13.97 -1.30
C PHE A 223 16.86 -12.85 -2.11
N ILE A 224 17.08 -12.84 -3.40
CA ILE A 224 16.44 -11.90 -4.33
C ILE A 224 15.04 -12.42 -4.61
N LEU A 225 14.01 -11.71 -4.13
CA LEU A 225 12.62 -12.09 -4.40
C LEU A 225 12.33 -11.94 -5.89
N GLU A 226 11.87 -13.02 -6.52
CA GLU A 226 11.64 -13.13 -7.96
C GLU A 226 10.30 -12.52 -8.36
N ILE A 227 10.23 -11.20 -8.32
CA ILE A 227 9.11 -10.39 -8.79
C ILE A 227 9.57 -9.40 -9.86
N PRO A 228 8.72 -9.07 -10.84
CA PRO A 228 9.09 -8.18 -11.94
C PRO A 228 9.62 -6.83 -11.50
N ASP A 229 9.05 -6.26 -10.44
CA ASP A 229 9.37 -4.92 -9.96
C ASP A 229 10.64 -4.84 -9.10
N ASN A 230 11.23 -5.99 -8.71
CA ASN A 230 12.54 -6.04 -8.07
C ASN A 230 13.68 -5.88 -9.10
N TRP A 231 13.63 -4.80 -9.90
CA TRP A 231 14.59 -4.51 -10.96
C TRP A 231 16.00 -4.27 -10.44
N LEU A 232 16.16 -3.76 -9.21
CA LEU A 232 17.46 -3.50 -8.58
C LEU A 232 18.09 -4.78 -8.02
N TRP A 233 17.30 -5.87 -7.89
CA TRP A 233 17.69 -7.16 -7.31
C TRP A 233 18.01 -7.04 -5.82
N GLY A 234 17.22 -6.24 -5.12
CA GLY A 234 17.32 -6.13 -3.67
C GLY A 234 16.96 -7.44 -2.99
N GLU A 235 17.67 -7.71 -1.90
CA GLU A 235 17.47 -8.91 -1.10
C GLU A 235 16.37 -8.73 -0.06
N SER A 236 15.65 -9.82 0.22
CA SER A 236 14.69 -9.93 1.33
C SER A 236 15.08 -11.12 2.20
N TYR A 237 15.05 -10.96 3.51
CA TYR A 237 15.18 -12.10 4.41
C TYR A 237 13.90 -12.92 4.42
N ASN A 238 14.03 -14.22 4.23
CA ASN A 238 12.91 -15.15 4.23
C ASN A 238 12.55 -15.59 5.65
N LEU A 239 11.28 -15.52 6.01
CA LEU A 239 10.78 -15.96 7.32
C LEU A 239 9.63 -16.96 7.15
N PRO A 240 9.40 -17.87 8.10
CA PRO A 240 8.09 -18.52 8.24
C PRO A 240 7.00 -17.46 8.43
N ILE A 241 5.76 -17.76 7.98
CA ILE A 241 4.66 -16.81 8.02
C ILE A 241 4.39 -16.28 9.44
N GLU A 242 4.50 -17.15 10.45
CA GLU A 242 4.29 -16.77 11.84
C GLU A 242 5.33 -15.78 12.33
N ASP A 243 6.60 -15.96 11.94
CA ASP A 243 7.69 -15.03 12.30
C ASP A 243 7.55 -13.71 11.53
N LEU A 244 7.11 -13.73 10.25
CA LEU A 244 6.81 -12.51 9.48
C LEU A 244 5.72 -11.68 10.17
N MET A 245 4.62 -12.33 10.58
CA MET A 245 3.53 -11.67 11.29
C MET A 245 3.96 -11.17 12.67
N ALA A 246 4.82 -11.93 13.37
CA ALA A 246 5.38 -11.49 14.66
C ALA A 246 6.26 -10.24 14.51
N VAL A 247 7.05 -10.13 13.43
CA VAL A 247 7.83 -8.92 13.12
C VAL A 247 6.91 -7.73 12.89
N LEU A 248 5.88 -7.90 12.06
CA LEU A 248 4.91 -6.84 11.75
C LEU A 248 4.20 -6.35 13.02
N ASP A 249 3.66 -7.29 13.81
CA ASP A 249 2.96 -6.96 15.06
C ASP A 249 3.86 -6.24 16.06
N ASN A 250 5.08 -6.76 16.25
CA ASN A 250 6.05 -6.15 17.16
C ASN A 250 6.44 -4.74 16.73
N ALA A 251 6.57 -4.51 15.43
CA ALA A 251 6.86 -3.18 14.89
C ALA A 251 5.76 -2.18 15.28
N ILE A 252 4.52 -2.46 14.94
CA ILE A 252 3.40 -1.56 15.23
C ILE A 252 3.22 -1.34 16.73
N MET A 253 3.26 -2.41 17.53
CA MET A 253 3.07 -2.31 18.99
C MET A 253 4.16 -1.49 19.67
N ASN A 254 5.37 -1.43 19.09
CA ASN A 254 6.49 -0.62 19.59
C ASN A 254 6.60 0.77 18.91
N GLY A 255 5.61 1.17 18.12
CA GLY A 255 5.54 2.53 17.55
C GLY A 255 6.31 2.73 16.24
N TYR A 256 6.60 1.65 15.51
CA TYR A 256 7.19 1.68 14.18
C TYR A 256 6.12 1.42 13.12
N SER A 257 6.12 2.19 12.05
CA SER A 257 5.34 1.87 10.86
C SER A 257 6.01 0.74 10.07
N VAL A 258 5.26 0.15 9.13
CA VAL A 258 5.75 -0.95 8.28
C VAL A 258 5.44 -0.64 6.82
N ALA A 259 6.47 -0.52 5.97
CA ALA A 259 6.24 -0.49 4.53
C ALA A 259 5.79 -1.88 4.07
N TRP A 260 4.73 -1.95 3.27
CA TRP A 260 4.02 -3.18 2.96
C TRP A 260 3.72 -3.30 1.47
N GLY A 261 4.36 -4.25 0.81
CA GLY A 261 4.08 -4.66 -0.56
C GLY A 261 3.09 -5.81 -0.57
N ALA A 262 2.02 -5.69 -1.36
CA ALA A 262 0.95 -6.68 -1.39
C ALA A 262 0.19 -6.70 -2.71
N ASP A 263 -0.54 -7.79 -2.94
CA ASP A 263 -1.55 -7.89 -3.98
C ASP A 263 -2.89 -7.33 -3.47
N VAL A 264 -3.40 -6.31 -4.14
CA VAL A 264 -4.72 -5.69 -3.89
C VAL A 264 -5.68 -5.84 -5.07
N SER A 265 -5.24 -6.50 -6.16
CA SER A 265 -6.05 -6.80 -7.35
C SER A 265 -7.04 -7.95 -7.09
N GLU A 266 -7.71 -7.93 -5.95
CA GLU A 266 -8.46 -9.01 -5.36
C GLU A 266 -9.94 -8.67 -5.15
N LYS A 267 -10.82 -9.68 -5.26
CA LYS A 267 -12.24 -9.52 -4.92
C LYS A 267 -12.45 -9.14 -3.47
N GLY A 268 -11.55 -9.60 -2.60
CA GLY A 268 -11.55 -9.31 -1.17
C GLY A 268 -11.08 -7.90 -0.80
N PHE A 269 -10.55 -7.12 -1.74
CA PHE A 269 -10.16 -5.73 -1.50
C PHE A 269 -11.21 -4.77 -2.04
N LYS A 270 -11.78 -3.92 -1.18
CA LYS A 270 -12.80 -2.95 -1.55
C LYS A 270 -12.48 -1.55 -1.07
N TRP A 271 -11.79 -0.77 -1.89
CA TRP A 271 -11.38 0.59 -1.57
C TRP A 271 -12.51 1.50 -1.08
N SER A 272 -13.66 1.49 -1.78
CA SER A 272 -14.81 2.34 -1.40
C SER A 272 -15.45 1.97 -0.06
N LYS A 273 -15.23 0.76 0.45
CA LYS A 273 -15.65 0.29 1.77
C LYS A 273 -14.51 0.33 2.78
N GLY A 274 -13.28 0.60 2.34
CA GLY A 274 -12.09 0.68 3.17
C GLY A 274 -11.76 -0.63 3.90
N VAL A 275 -12.02 -1.78 3.27
CA VAL A 275 -11.84 -3.10 3.89
C VAL A 275 -11.21 -4.08 2.91
N ALA A 276 -10.29 -4.91 3.43
CA ALA A 276 -9.66 -6.01 2.71
C ALA A 276 -9.76 -7.30 3.54
N ILE A 277 -10.34 -8.37 2.95
CA ILE A 277 -10.69 -9.63 3.64
C ILE A 277 -10.43 -10.86 2.77
N VAL A 278 -10.31 -12.02 3.40
CA VAL A 278 -10.26 -13.34 2.73
C VAL A 278 -11.37 -14.23 3.32
N PRO A 279 -12.62 -14.12 2.86
CA PRO A 279 -13.73 -14.86 3.45
C PRO A 279 -13.57 -16.37 3.25
N ALA A 280 -13.96 -17.17 4.25
CA ALA A 280 -14.04 -18.61 4.13
C ALA A 280 -15.23 -18.99 3.23
N GLU A 281 -14.96 -19.59 2.09
CA GLU A 281 -15.96 -19.93 1.08
C GLU A 281 -16.94 -21.01 1.55
N ASP A 282 -16.47 -21.92 2.41
CA ASP A 282 -17.28 -22.99 3.00
C ASP A 282 -18.13 -22.53 4.18
N ARG A 283 -17.95 -21.26 4.64
CA ARG A 283 -18.73 -20.66 5.74
C ARG A 283 -18.87 -21.61 6.94
N PRO A 284 -17.75 -21.96 7.60
CA PRO A 284 -17.78 -22.91 8.74
C PRO A 284 -18.53 -22.38 9.96
N ASP A 285 -18.84 -21.09 9.96
CA ASP A 285 -19.59 -20.37 10.99
C ASP A 285 -21.11 -20.55 10.90
N LEU A 286 -21.63 -21.14 9.80
CA LEU A 286 -23.05 -21.41 9.61
C LEU A 286 -23.44 -22.80 10.10
N ASP A 287 -24.62 -22.91 10.72
CA ASP A 287 -25.23 -24.18 11.12
C ASP A 287 -26.73 -24.24 10.79
N GLY A 288 -27.35 -25.41 11.03
CA GLY A 288 -28.79 -25.63 10.92
C GLY A 288 -29.41 -25.06 9.63
N LEU A 289 -30.44 -24.22 9.78
CA LEU A 289 -31.19 -23.63 8.67
C LEU A 289 -30.36 -22.64 7.84
N GLU A 290 -29.41 -21.95 8.46
CA GLU A 290 -28.54 -21.00 7.75
C GLU A 290 -27.57 -21.76 6.82
N ARG A 291 -27.01 -22.86 7.30
CA ARG A 291 -26.19 -23.77 6.49
C ARG A 291 -26.99 -24.32 5.30
N ALA A 292 -28.22 -24.82 5.53
CA ALA A 292 -29.04 -25.35 4.47
C ALA A 292 -29.36 -24.30 3.39
N LYS A 293 -29.71 -23.08 3.79
CA LYS A 293 -29.93 -21.97 2.85
C LYS A 293 -28.66 -21.62 2.07
N TRP A 294 -27.50 -21.61 2.72
CA TRP A 294 -26.22 -21.37 2.05
C TRP A 294 -25.91 -22.45 1.01
N GLU A 295 -26.18 -23.71 1.31
CA GLU A 295 -25.92 -24.81 0.38
C GLU A 295 -26.80 -24.78 -0.87
N GLU A 296 -28.02 -24.27 -0.76
CA GLU A 296 -28.95 -24.09 -1.88
C GLU A 296 -28.55 -22.96 -2.85
N LEU A 297 -27.71 -22.00 -2.43
CA LEU A 297 -27.27 -20.88 -3.26
C LEU A 297 -26.38 -21.37 -4.41
N SER A 298 -26.55 -20.75 -5.57
CA SER A 298 -25.63 -20.89 -6.69
C SER A 298 -24.24 -20.33 -6.34
N LYS A 299 -23.22 -20.74 -7.09
CA LYS A 299 -21.84 -20.23 -6.92
C LYS A 299 -21.79 -18.69 -6.99
N ARG A 300 -22.56 -18.08 -7.89
CA ARG A 300 -22.61 -16.63 -8.07
C ARG A 300 -23.23 -15.94 -6.85
N GLU A 301 -24.34 -16.43 -6.34
CA GLU A 301 -25.01 -15.87 -5.16
C GLU A 301 -24.11 -15.98 -3.92
N LYS A 302 -23.41 -17.11 -3.74
CA LYS A 302 -22.41 -17.28 -2.68
C LYS A 302 -21.31 -16.23 -2.79
N GLU A 303 -20.78 -16.02 -3.99
CA GLU A 303 -19.74 -15.05 -4.24
C GLU A 303 -20.21 -13.60 -3.97
N GLU A 304 -21.41 -13.24 -4.42
CA GLU A 304 -22.01 -11.92 -4.18
C GLU A 304 -22.17 -11.65 -2.68
N LEU A 305 -22.55 -12.66 -1.89
CA LEU A 305 -22.66 -12.52 -0.43
C LEU A 305 -21.30 -12.44 0.28
N LEU A 306 -20.33 -13.27 -0.12
CA LEU A 306 -18.98 -13.28 0.46
C LEU A 306 -18.26 -11.94 0.28
N TYR A 307 -18.46 -11.29 -0.87
CA TYR A 307 -17.81 -10.04 -1.22
C TYR A 307 -18.74 -8.82 -1.22
N SER A 308 -19.86 -8.91 -0.47
CA SER A 308 -20.77 -7.78 -0.27
C SER A 308 -20.19 -6.68 0.61
N PHE A 309 -19.29 -7.02 1.53
CA PHE A 309 -18.69 -6.12 2.55
C PHE A 309 -19.75 -5.44 3.45
N GLU A 310 -20.89 -6.06 3.62
CA GLU A 310 -21.97 -5.50 4.46
C GLU A 310 -21.75 -5.81 5.95
N LYS A 311 -21.11 -6.94 6.26
CA LYS A 311 -20.79 -7.37 7.62
C LYS A 311 -19.53 -8.22 7.67
N PRO A 312 -18.85 -8.28 8.84
CA PRO A 312 -17.74 -9.19 9.05
C PRO A 312 -18.16 -10.65 8.87
N LEU A 313 -17.35 -11.40 8.15
CA LEU A 313 -17.54 -12.83 7.91
C LEU A 313 -16.39 -13.62 8.53
N LYS A 314 -16.60 -14.92 8.73
CA LYS A 314 -15.49 -15.83 9.05
C LYS A 314 -14.51 -15.86 7.88
N GLU A 315 -13.23 -15.69 8.17
CA GLU A 315 -12.15 -15.70 7.17
C GLU A 315 -11.42 -17.03 7.14
N LYS A 316 -10.70 -17.29 6.03
CA LYS A 316 -9.82 -18.43 5.87
C LYS A 316 -8.68 -18.37 6.88
N GLU A 317 -8.28 -19.51 7.40
CA GLU A 317 -7.00 -19.69 8.09
C GLU A 317 -5.94 -19.88 7.01
N ILE A 318 -4.98 -18.97 6.95
CA ILE A 318 -3.95 -18.97 5.91
C ILE A 318 -2.76 -19.80 6.37
N THR A 319 -2.36 -20.78 5.54
CA THR A 319 -1.16 -21.57 5.76
C THR A 319 0.00 -21.11 4.89
N GLN A 320 1.20 -21.51 5.27
CA GLN A 320 2.41 -21.24 4.50
C GLN A 320 2.32 -21.82 3.08
N GLU A 321 1.72 -23.01 2.94
CA GLU A 321 1.55 -23.72 1.66
C GLU A 321 0.56 -22.98 0.75
N MET A 322 -0.57 -22.52 1.29
CA MET A 322 -1.55 -21.71 0.53
C MET A 322 -0.90 -20.45 -0.02
N ARG A 323 -0.07 -19.80 0.80
CA ARG A 323 0.67 -18.59 0.41
C ARG A 323 1.66 -18.88 -0.72
N GLN A 324 2.44 -19.98 -0.61
CA GLN A 324 3.37 -20.40 -1.66
C GLN A 324 2.65 -20.75 -2.96
N GLU A 325 1.58 -21.55 -2.88
CA GLU A 325 0.79 -21.92 -4.05
C GLU A 325 0.22 -20.71 -4.78
N ALA A 326 -0.27 -19.72 -4.04
CA ALA A 326 -0.83 -18.49 -4.61
C ALA A 326 0.24 -17.64 -5.32
N PHE A 327 1.47 -17.62 -4.82
CA PHE A 327 2.60 -16.96 -5.48
C PHE A 327 3.00 -17.70 -6.76
N ASP A 328 3.13 -19.03 -6.70
CA ASP A 328 3.57 -19.86 -7.83
C ASP A 328 2.56 -19.90 -8.99
N ASN A 329 1.26 -19.75 -8.70
CA ASN A 329 0.18 -19.82 -9.68
C ASN A 329 -0.42 -18.46 -10.08
N TYR A 330 0.21 -17.33 -9.67
CA TYR A 330 -0.22 -15.96 -9.95
C TYR A 330 -1.58 -15.57 -9.34
N GLN A 331 -2.03 -16.24 -8.28
CA GLN A 331 -3.16 -15.78 -7.45
C GLN A 331 -2.75 -14.68 -6.47
N THR A 332 -1.46 -14.52 -6.24
CA THR A 332 -0.89 -13.39 -5.51
C THR A 332 0.28 -12.86 -6.31
N THR A 333 0.18 -11.60 -6.72
CA THR A 333 1.17 -10.90 -7.54
C THR A 333 1.64 -9.63 -6.85
N ASP A 334 2.80 -9.12 -7.28
CA ASP A 334 3.33 -7.85 -6.81
C ASP A 334 2.64 -6.71 -7.57
N ASP A 335 1.75 -5.97 -6.90
CA ASP A 335 1.00 -4.91 -7.57
C ASP A 335 0.89 -3.59 -6.80
N HIS A 336 1.08 -3.57 -5.47
CA HIS A 336 0.88 -2.33 -4.73
C HIS A 336 1.74 -2.20 -3.47
N GLY A 337 2.33 -1.00 -3.29
CA GLY A 337 3.06 -0.61 -2.09
C GLY A 337 2.22 0.32 -1.20
N MET A 338 2.21 0.07 0.12
CA MET A 338 1.41 0.79 1.12
C MET A 338 2.16 0.91 2.45
N LEU A 339 1.55 1.55 3.45
CA LEU A 339 2.13 1.73 4.77
C LEU A 339 1.17 1.25 5.87
N ILE A 340 1.55 0.21 6.62
CA ILE A 340 0.80 -0.20 7.81
C ILE A 340 1.16 0.75 8.95
N ALA A 341 0.14 1.40 9.52
CA ALA A 341 0.25 2.42 10.56
C ALA A 341 -0.55 2.07 11.83
N GLY A 342 -1.13 0.89 11.94
CA GLY A 342 -1.87 0.53 13.15
C GLY A 342 -2.41 -0.88 13.16
N ILE A 343 -2.92 -1.27 14.33
CA ILE A 343 -3.66 -2.52 14.58
C ILE A 343 -5.01 -2.16 15.19
N ALA A 344 -6.07 -2.77 14.69
CA ALA A 344 -7.43 -2.63 15.16
C ALA A 344 -8.12 -3.99 15.28
N LYS A 345 -9.29 -4.00 15.92
CA LYS A 345 -10.20 -5.15 15.92
C LYS A 345 -11.58 -4.73 15.45
N ASP A 346 -12.25 -5.64 14.73
CA ASP A 346 -13.66 -5.47 14.44
C ASP A 346 -14.55 -5.78 15.67
N GLN A 347 -15.86 -5.64 15.54
CA GLN A 347 -16.84 -5.93 16.60
C GLN A 347 -16.85 -7.39 17.06
N ASN A 348 -16.31 -8.31 16.28
CA ASN A 348 -16.19 -9.74 16.58
C ASN A 348 -14.83 -10.08 17.23
N GLY A 349 -13.94 -9.11 17.38
CA GLY A 349 -12.59 -9.30 17.89
C GLY A 349 -11.59 -9.79 16.84
N THR A 350 -11.96 -9.85 15.56
CA THR A 350 -11.05 -10.18 14.46
C THR A 350 -10.02 -9.06 14.28
N LYS A 351 -8.75 -9.44 14.18
CA LYS A 351 -7.65 -8.50 14.02
C LYS A 351 -7.56 -7.95 12.61
N TYR A 352 -7.36 -6.64 12.52
CA TYR A 352 -7.10 -5.89 11.30
C TYR A 352 -5.86 -5.01 11.44
N TYR A 353 -5.23 -4.71 10.31
CA TYR A 353 -4.18 -3.72 10.20
C TYR A 353 -4.75 -2.45 9.57
N TYR A 354 -4.43 -1.31 10.17
CA TYR A 354 -4.79 0.02 9.66
C TYR A 354 -3.74 0.49 8.68
N VAL A 355 -4.11 0.67 7.43
CA VAL A 355 -3.20 0.85 6.31
C VAL A 355 -3.42 2.21 5.66
N LYS A 356 -2.36 3.01 5.55
CA LYS A 356 -2.31 4.24 4.76
C LYS A 356 -2.05 3.87 3.30
N ASN A 357 -2.93 4.35 2.41
CA ASN A 357 -2.79 4.20 0.97
C ASN A 357 -2.33 5.53 0.32
N SER A 358 -2.04 5.50 -0.98
CA SER A 358 -1.67 6.66 -1.81
C SER A 358 -2.69 6.95 -2.93
N TRP A 359 -3.99 6.74 -2.65
CA TRP A 359 -5.09 6.91 -3.60
C TRP A 359 -6.06 8.01 -3.18
N ASN A 360 -5.56 9.16 -2.71
CA ASN A 360 -6.37 10.25 -2.20
C ASN A 360 -7.16 9.90 -0.92
N VAL A 361 -7.93 10.85 -0.41
CA VAL A 361 -8.75 10.75 0.82
C VAL A 361 -10.23 10.52 0.54
N ASN A 362 -10.60 10.03 -0.63
CA ASN A 362 -11.97 9.95 -1.13
C ASN A 362 -12.73 8.66 -0.76
N ASN A 363 -12.20 7.85 0.15
CA ASN A 363 -12.91 6.71 0.73
C ASN A 363 -13.49 7.02 2.12
N ILE A 364 -14.18 6.07 2.73
CA ILE A 364 -14.87 6.26 4.02
C ILE A 364 -13.94 6.41 5.23
N TYR A 365 -12.63 6.20 5.07
CA TYR A 365 -11.59 6.32 6.11
C TYR A 365 -10.47 7.28 5.69
N ASP A 366 -10.77 8.32 4.91
CA ASP A 366 -9.85 9.42 4.57
C ASP A 366 -8.50 8.94 4.02
N GLY A 367 -8.53 7.97 3.08
CA GLY A 367 -7.33 7.43 2.42
C GLY A 367 -6.68 6.25 3.14
N TYR A 368 -7.30 5.78 4.22
CA TYR A 368 -6.90 4.55 4.92
C TYR A 368 -7.89 3.42 4.64
N PHE A 369 -7.48 2.20 4.99
CA PHE A 369 -8.37 1.03 5.01
C PHE A 369 -7.92 0.02 6.07
N TYR A 370 -8.77 -0.96 6.33
CA TYR A 370 -8.49 -2.03 7.27
C TYR A 370 -8.30 -3.35 6.53
N ALA A 371 -7.10 -3.92 6.60
CA ALA A 371 -6.78 -5.23 6.06
C ALA A 371 -6.84 -6.28 7.18
N SER A 372 -7.64 -7.32 7.01
CA SER A 372 -7.71 -8.41 7.99
C SER A 372 -6.36 -9.13 8.13
N LYS A 373 -6.17 -9.79 9.28
CA LYS A 373 -4.99 -10.65 9.48
C LYS A 373 -4.84 -11.67 8.35
N SER A 374 -5.93 -12.34 7.96
CA SER A 374 -5.92 -13.31 6.87
C SER A 374 -5.52 -12.71 5.52
N PHE A 375 -5.98 -11.48 5.23
CA PHE A 375 -5.58 -10.78 4.01
C PHE A 375 -4.08 -10.46 4.00
N VAL A 376 -3.57 -9.92 5.11
CA VAL A 376 -2.14 -9.61 5.24
C VAL A 376 -1.29 -10.89 5.17
N GLU A 377 -1.67 -11.96 5.85
CA GLU A 377 -1.00 -13.26 5.76
C GLU A 377 -0.96 -13.80 4.33
N TYR A 378 -2.07 -13.66 3.59
CA TYR A 378 -2.19 -14.28 2.28
C TYR A 378 -1.54 -13.45 1.17
N LYS A 379 -1.69 -12.12 1.20
CA LYS A 379 -1.39 -11.23 0.09
C LYS A 379 -0.10 -10.42 0.22
N THR A 380 0.61 -10.52 1.34
CA THR A 380 1.90 -9.82 1.52
C THR A 380 2.95 -10.37 0.57
N MET A 381 3.57 -9.52 -0.22
CA MET A 381 4.79 -9.84 -0.98
C MET A 381 6.02 -9.66 -0.08
N ASN A 382 6.17 -8.49 0.50
CA ASN A 382 7.26 -8.17 1.41
C ASN A 382 6.86 -7.06 2.40
N ILE A 383 7.65 -6.94 3.46
CA ILE A 383 7.57 -5.83 4.41
C ILE A 383 8.96 -5.25 4.65
N VAL A 384 9.02 -3.94 4.95
CA VAL A 384 10.23 -3.30 5.44
C VAL A 384 9.98 -2.74 6.83
N VAL A 385 10.89 -3.04 7.75
CA VAL A 385 10.84 -2.58 9.14
C VAL A 385 12.20 -2.09 9.62
N HIS A 386 12.20 -1.23 10.65
CA HIS A 386 13.41 -0.86 11.35
C HIS A 386 13.95 -2.03 12.17
N LYS A 387 15.28 -2.24 12.21
CA LYS A 387 15.95 -3.33 12.97
C LYS A 387 15.49 -3.45 14.41
N SER A 388 15.35 -2.32 15.10
CA SER A 388 14.91 -2.29 16.50
C SER A 388 13.47 -2.75 16.72
N ALA A 389 12.69 -2.87 15.64
CA ALA A 389 11.32 -3.36 15.68
C ALA A 389 11.22 -4.90 15.59
N ILE A 390 12.34 -5.58 15.33
CA ILE A 390 12.35 -7.04 15.14
C ILE A 390 12.45 -7.73 16.52
N PRO A 391 11.64 -8.77 16.78
CA PRO A 391 11.76 -9.60 17.99
C PRO A 391 13.17 -10.17 18.15
N LYS A 392 13.69 -10.16 19.38
CA LYS A 392 15.08 -10.56 19.68
C LYS A 392 15.43 -12.00 19.30
N ASP A 393 14.48 -12.89 19.40
CA ASP A 393 14.65 -14.29 19.01
C ASP A 393 14.77 -14.45 17.49
N ILE A 394 14.01 -13.64 16.72
CA ILE A 394 14.10 -13.60 15.25
C ILE A 394 15.44 -12.98 14.82
N LEU A 395 15.87 -11.87 15.44
CA LEU A 395 17.21 -11.30 15.18
C LEU A 395 18.32 -12.31 15.39
N LYS A 396 18.20 -13.14 16.43
CA LYS A 396 19.18 -14.21 16.71
C LYS A 396 19.17 -15.29 15.62
N LYS A 397 17.99 -15.71 15.13
CA LYS A 397 17.86 -16.67 14.02
C LYS A 397 18.46 -16.14 12.72
N LEU A 398 18.30 -14.83 12.47
CA LEU A 398 18.86 -14.14 11.32
C LEU A 398 20.37 -13.89 11.40
N ASN A 399 20.95 -14.02 12.58
CA ASN A 399 22.35 -13.67 12.87
C ASN A 399 22.66 -12.19 12.57
N ILE A 400 21.68 -11.31 12.81
CA ILE A 400 21.81 -9.85 12.67
C ILE A 400 22.10 -9.26 14.06
N LYS A 401 23.08 -8.32 14.10
CA LYS A 401 23.47 -7.62 15.31
C LYS A 401 22.81 -6.27 15.45
#